data_4879f35265fdb81dd5a47215439cea49
#
_entry.id   4879f35265fdb81dd5a47215439cea49
#
_cell.length_a   1.000
_cell.length_b   1.000
_cell.length_c   1.000
_cell.angle_alpha   90.00
_cell.angle_beta   90.00
_cell.angle_gamma   90.00
#
_symmetry.space_group_name_H-M   'P 1'
#
loop_
_entity.id
_entity.type
_entity.pdbx_description
1 polymer ?
#
loop_
_entity_poly.entity_id
_entity_poly.type
_entity_poly.pdbx_seq_one_letter_code
_entity_poly.pdbx_strand_id
1 'polypeptide(L)'
;MQFFEQQDRAKGRTTSLVLLFALSILILTAAMYVSLAYLITLKTPEVGREIPSMWNPQLLLWVVLGNGLVIGLGSLSKIIELRGGGDRVAEMLGGRLIHAETEDPKERQLMNVVEEMAIASGVPMPMVYVLKDKSINAFAAGHNPSSAVIGVTTACMHLLTRDELQAVMAHEFSHILNGDMRLNIRMTGVLHGIVFIAVIGRILCEIGFSADSDNENDPRGFLAGIGVLGLVIAAFGAIGVFMGKCIKSSISRQREYLADAAAVQFTRNPQAMAGALKKIGGLSLGGVLSNPHAEEASHMFFERGVASKFGDIMGTHPPPRGSNQANRPLLRR
;
A
#
# COMPACT_ATOMS: atom_id res chain seq x y z
N MET A 1 -14.24 12.75 -24.89
CA MET A 1 -12.78 12.79 -25.13
C MET A 1 -11.96 13.01 -23.85
N GLN A 2 -12.40 13.81 -22.88
CA GLN A 2 -11.61 14.11 -21.66
C GLN A 2 -11.31 12.91 -20.74
N PHE A 3 -12.16 11.87 -20.73
CA PHE A 3 -11.98 10.71 -19.86
C PHE A 3 -10.76 9.86 -20.23
N PHE A 4 -10.61 9.49 -21.49
CA PHE A 4 -9.46 8.68 -21.95
C PHE A 4 -8.14 9.42 -21.78
N GLU A 5 -8.13 10.75 -22.02
CA GLU A 5 -6.96 11.59 -21.77
C GLU A 5 -6.59 11.64 -20.27
N GLN A 6 -7.59 11.70 -19.38
CA GLN A 6 -7.35 11.66 -17.94
C GLN A 6 -6.82 10.29 -17.49
N GLN A 7 -7.35 9.21 -18.08
CA GLN A 7 -6.87 7.85 -17.83
C GLN A 7 -5.39 7.69 -18.24
N ASP A 8 -5.02 8.16 -19.43
CA ASP A 8 -3.65 8.07 -19.91
C ASP A 8 -2.70 8.94 -19.06
N ARG A 9 -3.13 10.13 -18.66
CA ARG A 9 -2.37 10.98 -17.73
C ARG A 9 -2.18 10.32 -16.36
N ALA A 10 -3.20 9.67 -15.81
CA ALA A 10 -3.11 8.97 -14.53
C ALA A 10 -2.17 7.76 -14.62
N LYS A 11 -2.23 6.99 -15.72
CA LYS A 11 -1.28 5.90 -15.99
C LYS A 11 0.16 6.42 -16.12
N GLY A 12 0.37 7.50 -16.88
CA GLY A 12 1.69 8.12 -17.03
C GLY A 12 2.26 8.61 -15.70
N ARG A 13 1.46 9.27 -14.87
CA ARG A 13 1.86 9.70 -13.52
C ARG A 13 2.20 8.53 -12.61
N THR A 14 1.44 7.44 -12.66
CA THR A 14 1.73 6.23 -11.91
C THR A 14 3.08 5.64 -12.30
N THR A 15 3.38 5.56 -13.59
CA THR A 15 4.69 5.09 -14.09
C THR A 15 5.83 5.97 -13.58
N SER A 16 5.67 7.30 -13.66
CA SER A 16 6.67 8.25 -13.14
C SER A 16 6.91 8.07 -11.63
N LEU A 17 5.86 7.82 -10.84
CA LEU A 17 5.97 7.58 -9.40
C LEU A 17 6.66 6.24 -9.09
N VAL A 18 6.41 5.19 -9.88
CA VAL A 18 7.11 3.91 -9.75
C VAL A 18 8.60 4.07 -10.07
N LEU A 19 8.95 4.83 -11.12
CA LEU A 19 10.34 5.14 -11.43
C LEU A 19 11.01 5.97 -10.33
N LEU A 20 10.30 6.95 -9.76
CA LEU A 20 10.78 7.72 -8.62
C LEU A 20 11.04 6.83 -7.39
N PHE A 21 10.19 5.82 -7.17
CA PHE A 21 10.38 4.85 -6.09
C PHE A 21 11.65 4.00 -6.31
N ALA A 22 11.85 3.47 -7.51
CA ALA A 22 13.08 2.75 -7.86
C ALA A 22 14.33 3.63 -7.68
N LEU A 23 14.27 4.88 -8.14
CA LEU A 23 15.33 5.86 -7.98
C LEU A 23 15.64 6.15 -6.49
N SER A 24 14.60 6.24 -5.66
CA SER A 24 14.78 6.46 -4.22
C SER A 24 15.54 5.31 -3.54
N ILE A 25 15.27 4.06 -3.93
CA ILE A 25 16.01 2.89 -3.44
C ILE A 25 17.48 2.96 -3.86
N LEU A 26 17.77 3.33 -5.10
CA LEU A 26 19.13 3.49 -5.60
C LEU A 26 19.88 4.59 -4.84
N ILE A 27 19.27 5.74 -4.62
CA ILE A 27 19.86 6.86 -3.87
C ILE A 27 20.15 6.43 -2.42
N LEU A 28 19.21 5.75 -1.76
CA LEU A 28 19.41 5.26 -0.38
C LEU A 28 20.54 4.23 -0.30
N THR A 29 20.64 3.33 -1.29
CA THR A 29 21.74 2.34 -1.38
C THR A 29 23.09 3.04 -1.57
N ALA A 30 23.15 4.05 -2.45
CA ALA A 30 24.36 4.85 -2.67
C ALA A 30 24.76 5.64 -1.41
N ALA A 31 23.79 6.27 -0.73
CA ALA A 31 24.03 7.02 0.50
C ALA A 31 24.51 6.10 1.64
N MET A 32 23.97 4.89 1.74
CA MET A 32 24.44 3.89 2.69
C MET A 32 25.88 3.47 2.39
N TYR A 33 26.21 3.23 1.11
CA TYR A 33 27.58 2.95 0.69
C TYR A 33 28.56 4.06 1.12
N VAL A 34 28.22 5.32 0.80
CA VAL A 34 29.06 6.47 1.15
C VAL A 34 29.26 6.57 2.68
N SER A 35 28.19 6.38 3.46
CA SER A 35 28.28 6.40 4.92
C SER A 35 29.19 5.28 5.47
N LEU A 36 29.08 4.08 4.94
CA LEU A 36 29.93 2.94 5.35
C LEU A 36 31.38 3.14 4.92
N ALA A 37 31.62 3.61 3.70
CA ALA A 37 32.97 3.92 3.22
C ALA A 37 33.63 4.99 4.10
N TYR A 38 32.88 6.04 4.46
CA TYR A 38 33.34 7.08 5.37
C TYR A 38 33.68 6.54 6.77
N LEU A 39 32.82 5.68 7.35
CA LEU A 39 33.08 5.07 8.67
C LEU A 39 34.33 4.18 8.66
N ILE A 40 34.58 3.47 7.57
CA ILE A 40 35.80 2.64 7.41
C ILE A 40 37.04 3.54 7.36
N THR A 41 37.00 4.66 6.62
CA THR A 41 38.13 5.60 6.54
C THR A 41 38.45 6.24 7.87
N LEU A 42 37.43 6.53 8.73
CA LEU A 42 37.66 7.09 10.07
C LEU A 42 38.35 6.11 11.03
N LYS A 43 38.20 4.80 10.85
CA LYS A 43 38.80 3.76 11.71
C LYS A 43 40.24 3.39 11.34
N THR A 44 40.79 3.91 10.24
CA THR A 44 42.15 3.63 9.76
C THR A 44 43.09 4.85 9.83
N PRO A 45 43.29 5.52 10.98
CA PRO A 45 44.30 6.54 11.13
C PRO A 45 45.61 5.89 11.54
N GLU A 46 46.32 5.17 10.65
CA GLU A 46 47.73 4.85 10.85
C GLU A 46 48.58 5.94 10.21
N VAL A 47 49.39 6.59 11.06
CA VAL A 47 50.37 7.61 10.68
C VAL A 47 51.26 7.02 9.57
N GLY A 48 51.17 7.63 8.38
CA GLY A 48 52.05 7.24 7.23
C GLY A 48 51.41 6.42 6.13
N ARG A 49 50.11 6.04 6.20
CA ARG A 49 49.39 5.44 5.05
C ARG A 49 48.59 6.50 4.29
N GLU A 50 48.56 6.37 2.98
CA GLU A 50 47.69 7.18 2.10
C GLU A 50 46.25 7.08 2.59
N ILE A 51 45.52 8.21 2.57
CA ILE A 51 44.10 8.26 2.93
C ILE A 51 43.36 7.21 2.09
N PRO A 52 42.71 6.19 2.70
CA PRO A 52 42.02 5.17 1.94
C PRO A 52 41.03 5.80 0.98
N SER A 53 41.09 5.43 -0.29
CA SER A 53 40.16 5.94 -1.28
C SER A 53 38.74 5.64 -0.83
N MET A 54 37.85 6.63 -0.83
CA MET A 54 36.42 6.44 -0.58
C MET A 54 35.78 5.52 -1.64
N TRP A 55 36.46 5.31 -2.77
CA TRP A 55 36.03 4.41 -3.81
C TRP A 55 36.52 2.99 -3.52
N ASN A 56 35.60 2.13 -3.07
CA ASN A 56 35.84 0.72 -2.83
C ASN A 56 34.79 -0.12 -3.58
N PRO A 57 35.12 -0.63 -4.80
CA PRO A 57 34.18 -1.41 -5.62
C PRO A 57 33.68 -2.69 -4.92
N GLN A 58 34.51 -3.30 -4.08
CA GLN A 58 34.14 -4.50 -3.35
C GLN A 58 33.10 -4.21 -2.26
N LEU A 59 33.28 -3.12 -1.51
CA LEU A 59 32.29 -2.64 -0.56
C LEU A 59 30.98 -2.28 -1.26
N LEU A 60 31.05 -1.56 -2.39
CA LEU A 60 29.88 -1.22 -3.19
C LEU A 60 29.11 -2.46 -3.62
N LEU A 61 29.85 -3.48 -4.11
CA LEU A 61 29.24 -4.76 -4.51
C LEU A 61 28.52 -5.42 -3.33
N TRP A 62 29.14 -5.49 -2.15
CA TRP A 62 28.50 -6.09 -0.98
C TRP A 62 27.27 -5.30 -0.50
N VAL A 63 27.31 -3.97 -0.53
CA VAL A 63 26.15 -3.14 -0.17
C VAL A 63 25.00 -3.34 -1.16
N VAL A 64 25.29 -3.36 -2.46
CA VAL A 64 24.25 -3.55 -3.50
C VAL A 64 23.66 -4.96 -3.41
N LEU A 65 24.50 -5.99 -3.31
CA LEU A 65 24.05 -7.38 -3.21
C LEU A 65 23.31 -7.63 -1.89
N GLY A 66 23.82 -7.12 -0.77
CA GLY A 66 23.16 -7.25 0.54
C GLY A 66 21.79 -6.59 0.56
N ASN A 67 21.67 -5.34 0.13
CA ASN A 67 20.39 -4.65 0.03
C ASN A 67 19.44 -5.36 -0.95
N GLY A 68 19.93 -5.74 -2.12
CA GLY A 68 19.15 -6.46 -3.11
C GLY A 68 18.61 -7.79 -2.58
N LEU A 69 19.45 -8.55 -1.86
CA LEU A 69 19.06 -9.83 -1.24
C LEU A 69 18.00 -9.60 -0.14
N VAL A 70 18.22 -8.65 0.76
CA VAL A 70 17.28 -8.35 1.85
C VAL A 70 15.93 -7.86 1.32
N ILE A 71 15.94 -6.89 0.39
CA ILE A 71 14.71 -6.40 -0.25
C ILE A 71 14.05 -7.54 -1.02
N GLY A 72 14.81 -8.33 -1.77
CA GLY A 72 14.30 -9.44 -2.58
C GLY A 72 13.63 -10.52 -1.72
N LEU A 73 14.29 -10.99 -0.67
CA LEU A 73 13.76 -12.02 0.23
C LEU A 73 12.55 -11.48 1.01
N GLY A 74 12.64 -10.27 1.56
CA GLY A 74 11.52 -9.64 2.26
C GLY A 74 10.31 -9.39 1.34
N SER A 75 10.54 -8.97 0.10
CA SER A 75 9.47 -8.81 -0.90
C SER A 75 8.86 -10.16 -1.28
N LEU A 76 9.69 -11.16 -1.49
CA LEU A 76 9.25 -12.50 -1.89
C LEU A 76 8.43 -13.16 -0.77
N SER A 77 8.85 -13.04 0.50
CA SER A 77 8.11 -13.57 1.63
C SER A 77 6.69 -12.98 1.70
N LYS A 78 6.55 -11.65 1.52
CA LYS A 78 5.24 -10.99 1.52
C LYS A 78 4.39 -11.35 0.30
N ILE A 79 5.01 -11.45 -0.87
CA ILE A 79 4.30 -11.90 -2.09
C ILE A 79 3.79 -13.34 -1.93
N ILE A 80 4.58 -14.24 -1.32
CA ILE A 80 4.17 -15.62 -1.06
C ILE A 80 3.02 -15.66 -0.04
N GLU A 81 3.09 -14.86 1.02
CA GLU A 81 2.00 -14.74 2.01
C GLU A 81 0.70 -14.28 1.35
N LEU A 82 0.77 -13.32 0.43
CA LEU A 82 -0.38 -12.81 -0.31
C LEU A 82 -0.78 -13.68 -1.52
N ARG A 83 -0.05 -14.78 -1.83
CA ARG A 83 -0.38 -15.69 -2.93
C ARG A 83 -1.74 -16.39 -2.78
N GLY A 84 -2.29 -16.47 -1.57
CA GLY A 84 -3.62 -17.03 -1.34
C GLY A 84 -4.77 -16.31 -2.07
N GLY A 85 -4.46 -15.22 -2.79
CA GLY A 85 -5.46 -14.48 -3.58
C GLY A 85 -6.37 -13.59 -2.75
N GLY A 86 -7.43 -13.11 -3.40
CA GLY A 86 -8.41 -12.23 -2.77
C GLY A 86 -9.17 -12.90 -1.63
N ASP A 87 -9.44 -14.22 -1.77
CA ASP A 87 -10.16 -15.02 -0.77
C ASP A 87 -9.48 -14.97 0.60
N ARG A 88 -8.16 -15.16 0.60
CA ARG A 88 -7.38 -15.12 1.84
C ARG A 88 -7.41 -13.75 2.51
N VAL A 89 -7.39 -12.68 1.72
CA VAL A 89 -7.54 -11.32 2.25
C VAL A 89 -8.92 -11.13 2.85
N ALA A 90 -9.98 -11.58 2.18
CA ALA A 90 -11.34 -11.48 2.68
C ALA A 90 -11.54 -12.30 3.97
N GLU A 91 -11.03 -13.53 4.02
CA GLU A 91 -11.09 -14.40 5.21
C GLU A 91 -10.28 -13.82 6.39
N MET A 92 -9.08 -13.30 6.15
CA MET A 92 -8.25 -12.64 7.16
C MET A 92 -8.96 -11.43 7.79
N LEU A 93 -9.78 -10.74 7.01
CA LEU A 93 -10.62 -9.64 7.48
C LEU A 93 -11.94 -10.11 8.12
N GLY A 94 -12.15 -11.43 8.27
CA GLY A 94 -13.35 -12.01 8.86
C GLY A 94 -14.56 -11.99 7.91
N GLY A 95 -14.31 -11.93 6.60
CA GLY A 95 -15.33 -11.97 5.56
C GLY A 95 -15.99 -13.35 5.47
N ARG A 96 -17.31 -13.35 5.28
CA ARG A 96 -18.11 -14.53 4.97
C ARG A 96 -18.50 -14.48 3.49
N LEU A 97 -18.25 -15.57 2.76
CA LEU A 97 -18.68 -15.69 1.37
C LEU A 97 -20.20 -15.63 1.26
N ILE A 98 -20.73 -14.86 0.31
CA ILE A 98 -22.15 -14.89 -0.08
C ILE A 98 -22.34 -15.98 -1.11
N HIS A 99 -23.31 -16.85 -0.85
CA HIS A 99 -23.75 -17.84 -1.82
C HIS A 99 -24.79 -17.26 -2.77
N ALA A 100 -24.79 -17.69 -4.03
CA ALA A 100 -25.71 -17.20 -5.06
C ALA A 100 -27.20 -17.39 -4.70
N GLU A 101 -27.51 -18.41 -3.89
CA GLU A 101 -28.85 -18.75 -3.45
C GLU A 101 -29.25 -18.13 -2.11
N THR A 102 -28.58 -17.01 -1.70
CA THR A 102 -28.88 -16.36 -0.42
C THR A 102 -30.34 -15.93 -0.32
N GLU A 103 -30.96 -16.15 0.84
CA GLU A 103 -32.34 -15.72 1.13
C GLU A 103 -32.39 -14.27 1.66
N ASP A 104 -31.26 -13.71 2.10
CA ASP A 104 -31.20 -12.33 2.61
C ASP A 104 -31.44 -11.32 1.47
N PRO A 105 -32.47 -10.48 1.58
CA PRO A 105 -32.79 -9.49 0.54
C PRO A 105 -31.66 -8.49 0.28
N LYS A 106 -30.85 -8.14 1.31
CA LYS A 106 -29.73 -7.20 1.18
C LYS A 106 -28.53 -7.85 0.47
N GLU A 107 -28.26 -9.11 0.77
CA GLU A 107 -27.23 -9.87 0.05
C GLU A 107 -27.62 -10.07 -1.40
N ARG A 108 -28.89 -10.40 -1.68
CA ARG A 108 -29.41 -10.49 -3.07
C ARG A 108 -29.28 -9.17 -3.82
N GLN A 109 -29.62 -8.06 -3.15
CA GLN A 109 -29.44 -6.73 -3.73
C GLN A 109 -27.96 -6.46 -4.08
N LEU A 110 -27.02 -6.80 -3.19
CA LEU A 110 -25.59 -6.66 -3.44
C LEU A 110 -25.15 -7.54 -4.61
N MET A 111 -25.53 -8.82 -4.63
CA MET A 111 -25.17 -9.74 -5.71
C MET A 111 -25.67 -9.25 -7.07
N ASN A 112 -26.92 -8.76 -7.17
CA ASN A 112 -27.45 -8.18 -8.39
C ASN A 112 -26.65 -6.95 -8.85
N VAL A 113 -26.28 -6.07 -7.92
CA VAL A 113 -25.47 -4.87 -8.23
C VAL A 113 -24.07 -5.27 -8.71
N VAL A 114 -23.45 -6.28 -8.08
CA VAL A 114 -22.13 -6.78 -8.52
C VAL A 114 -22.21 -7.41 -9.90
N GLU A 115 -23.25 -8.19 -10.19
CA GLU A 115 -23.48 -8.79 -11.52
C GLU A 115 -23.68 -7.71 -12.59
N GLU A 116 -24.49 -6.68 -12.32
CA GLU A 116 -24.66 -5.53 -13.21
C GLU A 116 -23.33 -4.84 -13.53
N MET A 117 -22.46 -4.66 -12.50
CA MET A 117 -21.15 -4.04 -12.70
C MET A 117 -20.17 -4.96 -13.42
N ALA A 118 -20.25 -6.28 -13.22
CA ALA A 118 -19.48 -7.25 -13.98
C ALA A 118 -19.79 -7.15 -15.46
N ILE A 119 -21.08 -7.10 -15.82
CA ILE A 119 -21.54 -6.94 -17.20
C ILE A 119 -21.09 -5.57 -17.76
N ALA A 120 -21.30 -4.48 -17.01
CA ALA A 120 -20.99 -3.12 -17.47
C ALA A 120 -19.50 -2.89 -17.69
N SER A 121 -18.63 -3.50 -16.87
CA SER A 121 -17.18 -3.37 -16.96
C SER A 121 -16.51 -4.39 -17.86
N GLY A 122 -17.19 -5.49 -18.21
CA GLY A 122 -16.61 -6.63 -18.93
C GLY A 122 -15.64 -7.47 -18.09
N VAL A 123 -15.70 -7.35 -16.76
CA VAL A 123 -14.92 -8.14 -15.81
C VAL A 123 -15.71 -9.40 -15.42
N PRO A 124 -15.07 -10.57 -15.29
CA PRO A 124 -15.76 -11.76 -14.75
C PRO A 124 -16.37 -11.47 -13.37
N MET A 125 -17.52 -12.10 -13.08
CA MET A 125 -18.18 -11.98 -11.78
C MET A 125 -17.24 -12.39 -10.65
N PRO A 126 -16.87 -11.48 -9.72
CA PRO A 126 -16.01 -11.80 -8.59
C PRO A 126 -16.79 -12.53 -7.49
N MET A 127 -16.10 -13.29 -6.65
CA MET A 127 -16.68 -13.79 -5.39
C MET A 127 -16.91 -12.63 -4.44
N VAL A 128 -18.05 -12.65 -3.73
CA VAL A 128 -18.49 -11.56 -2.86
C VAL A 128 -18.47 -11.99 -1.40
N TYR A 129 -17.78 -11.23 -0.57
CA TYR A 129 -17.66 -11.47 0.87
C TYR A 129 -18.32 -10.34 1.66
N VAL A 130 -19.01 -10.69 2.74
CA VAL A 130 -19.57 -9.74 3.72
C VAL A 130 -18.72 -9.74 4.97
N LEU A 131 -18.32 -8.52 5.38
CA LEU A 131 -17.61 -8.29 6.64
C LEU A 131 -18.57 -7.72 7.68
N LYS A 132 -18.55 -8.29 8.89
CA LYS A 132 -19.32 -7.76 10.03
C LYS A 132 -18.65 -6.51 10.59
N ASP A 133 -18.88 -5.38 9.95
CA ASP A 133 -18.34 -4.09 10.40
C ASP A 133 -19.39 -2.98 10.27
N LYS A 134 -19.29 -1.99 11.18
CA LYS A 134 -20.21 -0.83 11.27
C LYS A 134 -19.77 0.35 10.42
N SER A 135 -18.57 0.32 9.86
CA SER A 135 -18.07 1.30 8.91
C SER A 135 -18.67 1.07 7.52
N ILE A 136 -18.90 2.10 6.75
CA ILE A 136 -19.26 1.97 5.32
C ILE A 136 -17.96 1.79 4.55
N ASN A 137 -17.67 0.55 4.13
CA ASN A 137 -16.47 0.28 3.34
C ASN A 137 -16.67 -0.90 2.40
N ALA A 138 -15.83 -0.95 1.35
CA ALA A 138 -15.71 -2.04 0.41
C ALA A 138 -14.24 -2.17 -0.03
N PHE A 139 -13.88 -3.28 -0.65
CA PHE A 139 -12.56 -3.46 -1.25
C PHE A 139 -12.61 -4.50 -2.37
N ALA A 140 -11.68 -4.37 -3.31
CA ALA A 140 -11.37 -5.39 -4.29
C ALA A 140 -9.97 -5.96 -4.03
N ALA A 141 -9.84 -7.29 -4.01
CA ALA A 141 -8.56 -7.98 -3.82
C ALA A 141 -8.39 -9.11 -4.83
N GLY A 142 -7.13 -9.43 -5.18
CA GLY A 142 -6.82 -10.51 -6.12
C GLY A 142 -5.58 -10.21 -6.95
N HIS A 143 -5.14 -11.20 -7.72
CA HIS A 143 -3.99 -11.05 -8.60
C HIS A 143 -4.37 -10.70 -10.04
N ASN A 144 -5.55 -11.12 -10.47
CA ASN A 144 -6.07 -10.96 -11.82
C ASN A 144 -7.57 -10.65 -11.77
N PRO A 145 -8.15 -10.07 -12.81
CA PRO A 145 -9.60 -9.87 -12.88
C PRO A 145 -10.41 -11.16 -12.72
N SER A 146 -9.88 -12.31 -13.21
CA SER A 146 -10.54 -13.60 -13.10
C SER A 146 -10.46 -14.27 -11.71
N SER A 147 -9.59 -13.78 -10.84
CA SER A 147 -9.42 -14.24 -9.45
C SER A 147 -9.69 -13.11 -8.44
N ALA A 148 -10.41 -12.09 -8.89
CA ALA A 148 -10.80 -10.98 -8.04
C ALA A 148 -11.92 -11.39 -7.07
N VAL A 149 -11.86 -10.84 -5.86
CA VAL A 149 -12.96 -10.88 -4.89
C VAL A 149 -13.34 -9.48 -4.51
N ILE A 150 -14.59 -9.29 -4.12
CA ILE A 150 -15.10 -8.05 -3.55
C ILE A 150 -15.53 -8.32 -2.11
N GLY A 151 -15.01 -7.54 -1.16
CA GLY A 151 -15.46 -7.52 0.22
C GLY A 151 -16.30 -6.28 0.50
N VAL A 152 -17.44 -6.45 1.17
CA VAL A 152 -18.37 -5.35 1.50
C VAL A 152 -18.75 -5.44 2.96
N THR A 153 -18.75 -4.33 3.68
CA THR A 153 -19.17 -4.28 5.08
C THR A 153 -20.70 -4.34 5.21
N THR A 154 -21.20 -4.87 6.31
CA THR A 154 -22.63 -4.92 6.60
C THR A 154 -23.24 -3.51 6.60
N ALA A 155 -22.54 -2.50 7.12
CA ALA A 155 -23.02 -1.12 7.07
C ALA A 155 -23.12 -0.58 5.64
N CYS A 156 -22.20 -0.93 4.75
CA CYS A 156 -22.27 -0.57 3.33
C CYS A 156 -23.56 -1.10 2.68
N MET A 157 -23.92 -2.35 2.94
CA MET A 157 -25.15 -2.96 2.40
C MET A 157 -26.44 -2.36 2.97
N HIS A 158 -26.43 -1.96 4.26
CA HIS A 158 -27.65 -1.52 4.93
C HIS A 158 -27.91 -0.02 4.88
N LEU A 159 -26.85 0.81 4.90
CA LEU A 159 -26.95 2.27 4.98
C LEU A 159 -26.94 2.95 3.63
N LEU A 160 -26.38 2.32 2.59
CA LEU A 160 -26.41 2.87 1.24
C LEU A 160 -27.71 2.51 0.52
N THR A 161 -28.20 3.44 -0.29
CA THR A 161 -29.25 3.15 -1.27
C THR A 161 -28.68 2.23 -2.36
N ARG A 162 -29.56 1.61 -3.16
CA ARG A 162 -29.12 0.75 -4.27
C ARG A 162 -28.19 1.49 -5.23
N ASP A 163 -28.51 2.73 -5.57
CA ASP A 163 -27.70 3.52 -6.52
C ASP A 163 -26.34 3.90 -5.90
N GLU A 164 -26.30 4.26 -4.60
CA GLU A 164 -25.06 4.54 -3.89
C GLU A 164 -24.18 3.28 -3.78
N LEU A 165 -24.79 2.11 -3.49
CA LEU A 165 -24.09 0.83 -3.47
C LEU A 165 -23.54 0.48 -4.86
N GLN A 166 -24.32 0.71 -5.92
CA GLN A 166 -23.88 0.54 -7.30
C GLN A 166 -22.69 1.44 -7.64
N ALA A 167 -22.68 2.68 -7.17
CA ALA A 167 -21.57 3.59 -7.38
C ALA A 167 -20.28 3.11 -6.67
N VAL A 168 -20.40 2.59 -5.44
CA VAL A 168 -19.26 1.98 -4.71
C VAL A 168 -18.77 0.72 -5.43
N MET A 169 -19.66 -0.16 -5.86
CA MET A 169 -19.26 -1.35 -6.62
C MET A 169 -18.61 -0.97 -7.95
N ALA A 170 -19.12 0.01 -8.66
CA ALA A 170 -18.52 0.50 -9.90
C ALA A 170 -17.09 1.04 -9.69
N HIS A 171 -16.83 1.67 -8.55
CA HIS A 171 -15.49 2.10 -8.15
C HIS A 171 -14.56 0.89 -7.94
N GLU A 172 -15.00 -0.13 -7.19
CA GLU A 172 -14.23 -1.37 -6.99
C GLU A 172 -13.95 -2.10 -8.31
N PHE A 173 -14.92 -2.17 -9.19
CA PHE A 173 -14.74 -2.75 -10.52
C PHE A 173 -13.72 -1.98 -11.38
N SER A 174 -13.61 -0.67 -11.18
CA SER A 174 -12.55 0.12 -11.82
C SER A 174 -11.16 -0.34 -11.38
N HIS A 175 -10.94 -0.61 -10.10
CA HIS A 175 -9.68 -1.13 -9.59
C HIS A 175 -9.34 -2.50 -10.17
N ILE A 176 -10.35 -3.39 -10.28
CA ILE A 176 -10.18 -4.70 -10.90
C ILE A 176 -9.78 -4.56 -12.38
N LEU A 177 -10.52 -3.76 -13.14
CA LEU A 177 -10.30 -3.53 -14.57
C LEU A 177 -8.92 -2.92 -14.86
N ASN A 178 -8.49 -1.96 -14.05
CA ASN A 178 -7.21 -1.27 -14.22
C ASN A 178 -6.01 -2.06 -13.66
N GLY A 179 -6.22 -3.21 -13.01
CA GLY A 179 -5.16 -4.03 -12.44
C GLY A 179 -4.48 -3.43 -11.21
N ASP A 180 -5.16 -2.52 -10.50
CA ASP A 180 -4.64 -1.81 -9.33
C ASP A 180 -4.30 -2.76 -8.18
N MET A 181 -5.05 -3.85 -8.03
CA MET A 181 -4.81 -4.91 -7.06
C MET A 181 -3.40 -5.50 -7.18
N ARG A 182 -2.98 -5.83 -8.43
CA ARG A 182 -1.62 -6.37 -8.68
C ARG A 182 -0.53 -5.35 -8.38
N LEU A 183 -0.75 -4.09 -8.74
CA LEU A 183 0.18 -3.01 -8.43
C LEU A 183 0.34 -2.85 -6.92
N ASN A 184 -0.76 -2.85 -6.17
CA ASN A 184 -0.76 -2.73 -4.72
C ASN A 184 0.00 -3.88 -4.04
N ILE A 185 -0.20 -5.14 -4.48
CA ILE A 185 0.53 -6.31 -3.96
C ILE A 185 2.03 -6.14 -4.18
N ARG A 186 2.45 -5.76 -5.39
CA ARG A 186 3.88 -5.55 -5.71
C ARG A 186 4.50 -4.43 -4.87
N MET A 187 3.81 -3.30 -4.76
CA MET A 187 4.28 -2.17 -3.95
C MET A 187 4.39 -2.54 -2.47
N THR A 188 3.41 -3.28 -1.95
CA THR A 188 3.42 -3.78 -0.58
C THR A 188 4.58 -4.75 -0.34
N GLY A 189 4.83 -5.67 -1.27
CA GLY A 189 5.98 -6.57 -1.20
C GLY A 189 7.31 -5.81 -1.14
N VAL A 190 7.56 -4.88 -2.06
CA VAL A 190 8.81 -4.12 -2.08
C VAL A 190 8.97 -3.27 -0.81
N LEU A 191 7.89 -2.62 -0.35
CA LEU A 191 7.92 -1.84 0.88
C LEU A 191 8.23 -2.71 2.10
N HIS A 192 7.69 -3.93 2.15
CA HIS A 192 8.00 -4.90 3.20
C HIS A 192 9.49 -5.29 3.20
N GLY A 193 10.07 -5.51 2.02
CA GLY A 193 11.51 -5.74 1.88
C GLY A 193 12.37 -4.59 2.42
N ILE A 194 11.96 -3.34 2.22
CA ILE A 194 12.63 -2.17 2.79
C ILE A 194 12.50 -2.13 4.32
N VAL A 195 11.34 -2.52 4.86
CA VAL A 195 11.15 -2.64 6.31
C VAL A 195 12.14 -3.63 6.92
N PHE A 196 12.44 -4.73 6.23
CA PHE A 196 13.45 -5.70 6.70
C PHE A 196 14.83 -5.07 6.89
N ILE A 197 15.24 -4.13 6.02
CA ILE A 197 16.52 -3.40 6.20
C ILE A 197 16.49 -2.64 7.54
N ALA A 198 15.39 -1.92 7.84
CA ALA A 198 15.27 -1.18 9.08
C ALA A 198 15.28 -2.11 10.30
N VAL A 199 14.62 -3.27 10.22
CA VAL A 199 14.59 -4.28 11.30
C VAL A 199 15.98 -4.88 11.52
N ILE A 200 16.69 -5.28 10.46
CA ILE A 200 18.05 -5.80 10.57
C ILE A 200 18.98 -4.76 11.20
N GLY A 201 18.88 -3.49 10.74
CA GLY A 201 19.66 -2.41 11.34
C GLY A 201 19.41 -2.25 12.84
N ARG A 202 18.13 -2.34 13.26
CA ARG A 202 17.78 -2.27 14.69
C ARG A 202 18.33 -3.45 15.48
N ILE A 203 18.24 -4.67 14.97
CA ILE A 203 18.82 -5.87 15.61
C ILE A 203 20.32 -5.70 15.78
N LEU A 204 21.03 -5.22 14.75
CA LEU A 204 22.48 -4.95 14.84
C LEU A 204 22.80 -3.87 15.88
N CYS A 205 21.96 -2.82 16.02
CA CYS A 205 22.09 -1.84 17.09
C CYS A 205 21.95 -2.49 18.48
N GLU A 206 20.91 -3.32 18.65
CA GLU A 206 20.65 -4.00 19.91
C GLU A 206 21.83 -4.92 20.28
N ILE A 207 22.34 -5.72 19.34
CA ILE A 207 23.54 -6.57 19.56
C ILE A 207 24.77 -5.73 19.89
N GLY A 208 24.99 -4.63 19.15
CA GLY A 208 26.21 -3.84 19.27
C GLY A 208 26.28 -2.97 20.52
N PHE A 209 25.14 -2.50 21.04
CA PHE A 209 25.08 -1.59 22.19
C PHE A 209 24.58 -2.24 23.50
N SER A 210 24.02 -3.47 23.43
CA SER A 210 23.54 -4.19 24.65
C SER A 210 24.56 -5.13 25.27
N ALA A 211 25.76 -5.25 24.70
CA ALA A 211 26.80 -6.14 25.23
C ALA A 211 27.45 -5.49 26.48
N ASP A 212 26.95 -5.87 27.64
CA ASP A 212 27.60 -5.67 28.92
C ASP A 212 28.60 -6.82 29.15
N SER A 213 29.90 -6.56 29.19
CA SER A 213 30.88 -7.56 29.58
C SER A 213 31.93 -6.99 30.53
N ASP A 214 32.14 -7.73 31.63
CA ASP A 214 33.07 -7.40 32.70
C ASP A 214 34.50 -7.97 32.48
N ASN A 215 34.86 -8.42 31.27
CA ASN A 215 36.13 -9.10 30.99
C ASN A 215 37.17 -8.22 30.32
N GLU A 216 38.44 -8.29 30.77
CA GLU A 216 39.59 -7.50 30.29
C GLU A 216 40.03 -7.80 28.82
N ASN A 217 39.58 -8.90 28.20
CA ASN A 217 39.77 -9.23 26.77
C ASN A 217 38.58 -8.89 25.90
N ASP A 218 38.01 -7.74 26.11
CA ASP A 218 36.66 -7.39 25.65
C ASP A 218 36.62 -6.98 24.16
N PRO A 219 35.73 -7.58 23.36
CA PRO A 219 35.47 -7.18 21.98
C PRO A 219 34.63 -5.89 21.84
N ARG A 220 34.57 -5.03 22.89
CA ARG A 220 33.72 -3.79 22.92
C ARG A 220 33.91 -2.92 21.68
N GLY A 221 35.15 -2.76 21.22
CA GLY A 221 35.41 -1.97 20.01
C GLY A 221 34.82 -2.57 18.75
N PHE A 222 34.78 -3.89 18.66
CA PHE A 222 34.16 -4.61 17.55
C PHE A 222 32.63 -4.55 17.65
N LEU A 223 32.05 -4.80 18.83
CA LEU A 223 30.61 -4.75 19.06
C LEU A 223 30.05 -3.34 18.89
N ALA A 224 30.74 -2.32 19.40
CA ALA A 224 30.38 -0.92 19.13
C ALA A 224 30.40 -0.59 17.63
N GLY A 225 31.35 -1.17 16.88
CA GLY A 225 31.39 -1.07 15.43
C GLY A 225 30.15 -1.67 14.75
N ILE A 226 29.68 -2.83 15.22
CA ILE A 226 28.42 -3.45 14.76
C ILE A 226 27.22 -2.55 15.10
N GLY A 227 27.18 -1.97 16.30
CA GLY A 227 26.13 -1.04 16.72
C GLY A 227 26.04 0.19 15.82
N VAL A 228 27.19 0.82 15.51
CA VAL A 228 27.26 1.97 14.59
C VAL A 228 26.83 1.57 13.17
N LEU A 229 27.26 0.41 12.67
CA LEU A 229 26.80 -0.13 11.40
C LEU A 229 25.28 -0.32 11.41
N GLY A 230 24.76 -0.92 12.47
CA GLY A 230 23.31 -1.12 12.66
C GLY A 230 22.55 0.18 12.64
N LEU A 231 23.07 1.22 13.30
CA LEU A 231 22.45 2.56 13.32
C LEU A 231 22.34 3.16 11.91
N VAL A 232 23.41 3.06 11.11
CA VAL A 232 23.40 3.54 9.72
C VAL A 232 22.34 2.78 8.90
N ILE A 233 22.34 1.45 8.98
CA ILE A 233 21.37 0.60 8.24
C ILE A 233 19.93 0.91 8.69
N ALA A 234 19.69 1.03 10.00
CA ALA A 234 18.37 1.36 10.54
C ALA A 234 17.87 2.72 10.07
N ALA A 235 18.74 3.74 10.09
CA ALA A 235 18.40 5.10 9.67
C ALA A 235 18.00 5.14 8.18
N PHE A 236 18.82 4.54 7.30
CA PHE A 236 18.48 4.48 5.87
C PHE A 236 17.26 3.61 5.60
N GLY A 237 17.08 2.51 6.31
CA GLY A 237 15.88 1.68 6.26
C GLY A 237 14.63 2.49 6.64
N ALA A 238 14.67 3.26 7.73
CA ALA A 238 13.56 4.11 8.18
C ALA A 238 13.20 5.20 7.16
N ILE A 239 14.22 5.88 6.59
CA ILE A 239 14.02 6.86 5.51
C ILE A 239 13.38 6.19 4.29
N GLY A 240 13.85 5.00 3.90
CA GLY A 240 13.31 4.22 2.79
C GLY A 240 11.85 3.84 3.01
N VAL A 241 11.49 3.39 4.21
CA VAL A 241 10.09 3.09 4.59
C VAL A 241 9.22 4.34 4.49
N PHE A 242 9.68 5.49 5.00
CA PHE A 242 8.94 6.74 4.93
C PHE A 242 8.71 7.17 3.47
N MET A 243 9.77 7.22 2.65
CA MET A 243 9.66 7.57 1.23
C MET A 243 8.76 6.60 0.48
N GLY A 244 8.90 5.30 0.72
CA GLY A 244 8.07 4.27 0.11
C GLY A 244 6.59 4.43 0.44
N LYS A 245 6.25 4.73 1.70
CA LYS A 245 4.87 5.03 2.11
C LYS A 245 4.32 6.28 1.43
N CYS A 246 5.10 7.35 1.32
CA CYS A 246 4.69 8.59 0.63
C CYS A 246 4.41 8.36 -0.85
N ILE A 247 5.30 7.62 -1.54
CA ILE A 247 5.14 7.32 -2.96
C ILE A 247 3.95 6.38 -3.18
N LYS A 248 3.81 5.32 -2.38
CA LYS A 248 2.66 4.40 -2.41
C LYS A 248 1.35 5.18 -2.26
N SER A 249 1.26 6.08 -1.26
CA SER A 249 0.09 6.93 -1.05
C SER A 249 -0.19 7.84 -2.26
N SER A 250 0.85 8.37 -2.90
CA SER A 250 0.69 9.22 -4.09
C SER A 250 0.18 8.44 -5.31
N ILE A 251 0.67 7.20 -5.49
CA ILE A 251 0.17 6.28 -6.53
C ILE A 251 -1.30 5.95 -6.27
N SER A 252 -1.64 5.57 -5.04
CA SER A 252 -3.01 5.24 -4.65
C SER A 252 -3.96 6.40 -4.96
N ARG A 253 -3.63 7.64 -4.56
CA ARG A 253 -4.46 8.82 -4.86
C ARG A 253 -4.72 9.02 -6.36
N GLN A 254 -3.73 8.77 -7.23
CA GLN A 254 -3.97 8.87 -8.68
C GLN A 254 -4.94 7.80 -9.18
N ARG A 255 -4.89 6.61 -8.57
CA ARG A 255 -5.80 5.50 -8.89
C ARG A 255 -7.23 5.76 -8.38
N GLU A 256 -7.37 6.38 -7.20
CA GLU A 256 -8.67 6.79 -6.67
C GLU A 256 -9.39 7.77 -7.60
N TYR A 257 -8.69 8.82 -8.08
CA TYR A 257 -9.29 9.74 -9.05
C TYR A 257 -9.76 9.04 -10.33
N LEU A 258 -9.01 8.04 -10.78
CA LEU A 258 -9.38 7.26 -11.95
C LEU A 258 -10.59 6.37 -11.67
N ALA A 259 -10.64 5.73 -10.50
CA ALA A 259 -11.73 4.87 -10.08
C ALA A 259 -13.04 5.67 -9.89
N ASP A 260 -12.97 6.84 -9.25
CA ASP A 260 -14.13 7.74 -9.12
C ASP A 260 -14.69 8.14 -10.51
N ALA A 261 -13.81 8.51 -11.44
CA ALA A 261 -14.24 8.88 -12.79
C ALA A 261 -14.84 7.68 -13.55
N ALA A 262 -14.28 6.49 -13.42
CA ALA A 262 -14.80 5.28 -14.04
C ALA A 262 -16.14 4.85 -13.44
N ALA A 263 -16.30 4.97 -12.11
CA ALA A 263 -17.57 4.67 -11.45
C ALA A 263 -18.72 5.53 -11.99
N VAL A 264 -18.45 6.83 -12.19
CA VAL A 264 -19.43 7.74 -12.82
C VAL A 264 -19.71 7.33 -14.27
N GLN A 265 -18.71 6.87 -15.01
CA GLN A 265 -18.89 6.41 -16.38
C GLN A 265 -19.75 5.15 -16.45
N PHE A 266 -19.51 4.15 -15.59
CA PHE A 266 -20.24 2.89 -15.57
C PHE A 266 -21.70 3.09 -15.15
N THR A 267 -21.93 3.89 -14.09
CA THR A 267 -23.26 4.08 -13.52
C THR A 267 -24.06 5.21 -14.21
N ARG A 268 -23.39 6.14 -14.89
CA ARG A 268 -23.94 7.40 -15.41
C ARG A 268 -24.71 8.22 -14.35
N ASN A 269 -24.41 7.96 -13.08
CA ASN A 269 -25.07 8.60 -11.93
C ASN A 269 -24.05 9.22 -10.96
N PRO A 270 -23.52 10.42 -11.26
CA PRO A 270 -22.54 11.07 -10.40
C PRO A 270 -23.11 11.46 -9.02
N GLN A 271 -24.43 11.61 -8.91
CA GLN A 271 -25.09 11.98 -7.65
C GLN A 271 -25.06 10.81 -6.65
N ALA A 272 -25.16 9.57 -7.13
CA ALA A 272 -25.06 8.37 -6.31
C ALA A 272 -23.67 8.26 -5.65
N MET A 273 -22.59 8.50 -6.41
CA MET A 273 -21.23 8.53 -5.87
C MET A 273 -21.07 9.64 -4.83
N ALA A 274 -21.54 10.85 -5.13
CA ALA A 274 -21.51 11.97 -4.19
C ALA A 274 -22.33 11.69 -2.92
N GLY A 275 -23.46 10.97 -3.04
CA GLY A 275 -24.30 10.51 -1.92
C GLY A 275 -23.55 9.53 -1.02
N ALA A 276 -22.93 8.50 -1.60
CA ALA A 276 -22.13 7.52 -0.88
C ALA A 276 -20.99 8.19 -0.10
N LEU A 277 -20.19 9.03 -0.76
CA LEU A 277 -19.09 9.77 -0.13
C LEU A 277 -19.55 10.69 1.00
N LYS A 278 -20.72 11.34 0.88
CA LYS A 278 -21.30 12.16 1.96
C LYS A 278 -21.70 11.32 3.17
N LYS A 279 -22.31 10.16 2.96
CA LYS A 279 -22.68 9.24 4.05
C LYS A 279 -21.46 8.72 4.79
N ILE A 280 -20.42 8.32 4.06
CA ILE A 280 -19.16 7.87 4.64
C ILE A 280 -18.53 8.99 5.47
N GLY A 281 -18.38 10.20 4.91
CA GLY A 281 -17.79 11.33 5.62
C GLY A 281 -18.63 11.90 6.76
N GLY A 282 -19.90 11.54 6.84
CA GLY A 282 -20.84 11.98 7.91
C GLY A 282 -20.91 11.02 9.10
N LEU A 283 -20.34 9.81 9.00
CA LEU A 283 -20.32 8.85 10.10
C LEU A 283 -19.14 9.10 11.04
N SER A 284 -19.36 8.93 12.34
CA SER A 284 -18.32 9.09 13.38
C SER A 284 -17.13 8.11 13.22
N LEU A 285 -17.39 6.92 12.69
CA LEU A 285 -16.37 5.91 12.36
C LEU A 285 -15.85 6.03 10.92
N GLY A 286 -16.53 6.80 10.05
CA GLY A 286 -16.20 6.89 8.63
C GLY A 286 -16.10 5.53 7.97
N GLY A 287 -14.99 5.30 7.25
CA GLY A 287 -14.62 4.01 6.65
C GLY A 287 -13.66 3.16 7.50
N VAL A 288 -13.39 3.53 8.75
CA VAL A 288 -12.42 2.82 9.62
C VAL A 288 -12.96 1.48 10.08
N LEU A 289 -12.25 0.40 9.73
CA LEU A 289 -12.58 -0.97 10.12
C LEU A 289 -12.08 -1.30 11.53
N SER A 290 -12.86 -2.11 12.23
CA SER A 290 -12.55 -2.55 13.61
C SER A 290 -11.58 -3.75 13.66
N ASN A 291 -11.24 -4.36 12.52
CA ASN A 291 -10.39 -5.55 12.44
C ASN A 291 -8.91 -5.21 12.63
N PRO A 292 -8.14 -5.94 13.48
CA PRO A 292 -6.71 -5.72 13.68
C PRO A 292 -5.87 -5.83 12.39
N HIS A 293 -6.27 -6.69 11.45
CA HIS A 293 -5.60 -6.87 10.16
C HIS A 293 -5.97 -5.80 9.11
N ALA A 294 -6.88 -4.87 9.45
CA ALA A 294 -7.27 -3.80 8.54
C ALA A 294 -6.09 -2.88 8.14
N GLU A 295 -5.07 -2.74 9.00
CA GLU A 295 -3.88 -1.95 8.67
C GLU A 295 -3.10 -2.54 7.49
N GLU A 296 -2.97 -3.86 7.41
CA GLU A 296 -2.26 -4.55 6.32
C GLU A 296 -2.99 -4.40 4.98
N ALA A 297 -4.33 -4.42 5.00
CA ALA A 297 -5.19 -4.29 3.83
C ALA A 297 -5.69 -2.86 3.60
N SER A 298 -5.29 -1.88 4.42
CA SER A 298 -5.82 -0.50 4.43
C SER A 298 -5.78 0.23 3.08
N HIS A 299 -4.85 -0.17 2.22
CA HIS A 299 -4.68 0.39 0.88
C HIS A 299 -5.62 -0.22 -0.18
N MET A 300 -6.41 -1.22 0.18
CA MET A 300 -7.39 -1.87 -0.71
C MET A 300 -8.83 -1.37 -0.45
N PHE A 301 -9.06 -0.59 0.59
CA PHE A 301 -10.39 -0.14 0.99
C PHE A 301 -10.83 1.11 0.24
N PHE A 302 -12.12 1.18 -0.05
CA PHE A 302 -12.78 2.33 -0.67
C PHE A 302 -12.57 3.63 0.13
N GLU A 303 -12.59 3.54 1.46
CA GLU A 303 -12.29 4.64 2.37
C GLU A 303 -11.20 4.18 3.35
N ARG A 304 -10.57 5.10 4.08
CA ARG A 304 -9.49 4.79 5.03
C ARG A 304 -9.92 3.68 5.99
N GLY A 305 -9.37 2.48 5.78
CA GLY A 305 -9.62 1.31 6.65
C GLY A 305 -9.04 1.45 8.07
N VAL A 306 -8.17 2.45 8.31
CA VAL A 306 -7.46 2.65 9.59
C VAL A 306 -7.32 4.13 9.91
N ALA A 307 -7.53 4.51 11.18
CA ALA A 307 -7.28 5.86 11.68
C ALA A 307 -5.77 6.15 11.69
N SER A 308 -5.29 7.08 10.87
CA SER A 308 -3.89 7.48 10.84
C SER A 308 -3.63 8.69 11.72
N LYS A 309 -2.60 8.62 12.58
CA LYS A 309 -2.11 9.75 13.38
C LYS A 309 -1.35 10.80 12.55
N PHE A 310 -0.95 10.50 11.31
CA PHE A 310 -0.13 11.36 10.45
C PHE A 310 -0.91 12.17 9.41
N GLY A 311 -2.21 12.36 9.59
CA GLY A 311 -3.01 13.30 8.80
C GLY A 311 -3.09 12.97 7.29
N ASP A 312 -3.38 13.98 6.49
CA ASP A 312 -3.73 13.85 5.06
C ASP A 312 -2.59 13.40 4.12
N ILE A 313 -1.35 13.38 4.57
CA ILE A 313 -0.18 13.06 3.72
C ILE A 313 -0.17 11.56 3.34
N MET A 314 -0.65 10.69 4.24
CA MET A 314 -0.63 9.23 4.07
C MET A 314 -1.99 8.64 3.68
N GLY A 315 -3.02 9.45 3.51
CA GLY A 315 -4.34 9.00 3.08
C GLY A 315 -4.32 8.51 1.63
N THR A 316 -4.95 7.39 1.36
CA THR A 316 -5.07 6.82 0.01
C THR A 316 -6.18 7.50 -0.76
N HIS A 317 -7.33 7.71 -0.15
CA HIS A 317 -8.46 8.42 -0.75
C HIS A 317 -8.38 9.93 -0.49
N PRO A 318 -8.70 10.79 -1.48
CA PRO A 318 -8.81 12.23 -1.24
C PRO A 318 -9.92 12.51 -0.23
N PRO A 319 -9.80 13.56 0.62
CA PRO A 319 -10.84 13.88 1.59
C PRO A 319 -12.18 14.11 0.87
N PRO A 320 -13.33 13.74 1.46
CA PRO A 320 -14.65 13.78 0.83
C PRO A 320 -15.01 15.13 0.20
N ARG A 321 -14.49 16.24 0.74
CA ARG A 321 -14.66 17.58 0.16
C ARG A 321 -13.96 17.75 -1.19
N GLY A 322 -12.80 17.14 -1.37
CA GLY A 322 -12.02 17.20 -2.61
C GLY A 322 -12.62 16.34 -3.72
N SER A 323 -13.08 15.12 -3.41
CA SER A 323 -13.73 14.25 -4.38
C SER A 323 -15.09 14.82 -4.85
N ASN A 324 -15.85 15.45 -3.96
CA ASN A 324 -17.08 16.15 -4.36
C ASN A 324 -16.82 17.38 -5.26
N GLN A 325 -15.64 18.02 -5.16
CA GLN A 325 -15.27 19.13 -6.05
C GLN A 325 -14.70 18.64 -7.39
N ALA A 326 -13.98 17.53 -7.42
CA ALA A 326 -13.47 16.94 -8.65
C ALA A 326 -14.60 16.48 -9.59
N ASN A 327 -15.74 16.05 -9.03
CA ASN A 327 -16.91 15.63 -9.80
C ASN A 327 -17.83 16.80 -10.22
N ARG A 328 -17.63 18.02 -9.70
CA ARG A 328 -18.41 19.21 -10.11
C ARG A 328 -18.26 19.63 -11.57
N PRO A 329 -17.08 19.54 -12.21
CA PRO A 329 -16.96 19.93 -13.63
C PRO A 329 -17.77 19.05 -14.58
N LEU A 330 -18.09 17.80 -14.18
CA LEU A 330 -18.88 16.88 -14.99
C LEU A 330 -20.39 17.18 -14.95
N LEU A 331 -20.84 18.02 -13.98
CA LEU A 331 -22.24 18.40 -13.80
C LEU A 331 -22.60 19.74 -14.49
N ARG A 332 -21.64 20.43 -15.12
CA ARG A 332 -21.87 21.76 -15.75
C ARG A 332 -21.96 21.75 -17.27
N ARG A 333 -22.33 20.63 -17.88
CA ARG A 333 -22.78 20.62 -19.29
C ARG A 333 -23.85 19.56 -19.53
#